data_984a2c9c4fff330899a2016413476e52
#
_entry.id   984a2c9c4fff330899a2016413476e52
#
_cell.length_a   1.000
_cell.length_b   1.000
_cell.length_c   1.000
_cell.angle_alpha   90.00
_cell.angle_beta   90.00
_cell.angle_gamma   90.00
#
_symmetry.space_group_name_H-M   'P 1'
#
loop_
_entity.id
_entity.type
_entity.pdbx_description
1 polymer ?
#
loop_
_entity_poly.entity_id
_entity_poly.type
_entity_poly.pdbx_seq_one_letter_code
_entity_poly.pdbx_strand_id
1 'polypeptide(L)'
;KTVTGAMPFAGGPLNSYVLHSTAKLIEKLRENSGVGIITGVSGMMTKQSYALWSKNPYIDFTYEDCSKKAREVELPVKLSDQKSGSGIIIGYTIHIRDDVNKAIMFVDTDDKRRKLITSSDRDIINEMQNTEWVGKRINFSEDQLV
;
A
#
# COMPACT_ATOMS: atom_id res chain seq x y z
N LYS A 1 -15.56 -14.50 3.31
CA LYS A 1 -16.40 -13.86 2.27
C LYS A 1 -16.71 -12.45 2.68
N THR A 2 -16.56 -11.47 1.77
CA THR A 2 -16.99 -10.10 2.02
C THR A 2 -18.51 -9.97 1.90
N VAL A 3 -19.11 -9.00 2.59
CA VAL A 3 -20.58 -8.78 2.51
C VAL A 3 -20.99 -7.90 1.33
N THR A 4 -20.06 -7.08 0.79
CA THR A 4 -20.33 -6.14 -0.32
C THR A 4 -19.45 -6.41 -1.53
N GLY A 5 -18.38 -7.20 -1.43
CA GLY A 5 -17.37 -7.37 -2.47
C GLY A 5 -16.40 -6.19 -2.59
N ALA A 6 -16.42 -5.26 -1.64
CA ALA A 6 -15.65 -4.02 -1.60
C ALA A 6 -15.96 -3.06 -2.77
N MET A 7 -15.12 -2.05 -2.96
CA MET A 7 -15.34 -0.98 -3.93
C MET A 7 -15.57 -1.44 -5.38
N PRO A 8 -14.91 -2.49 -5.90
CA PRO A 8 -15.14 -2.93 -7.29
C PRO A 8 -16.57 -3.36 -7.58
N PHE A 9 -17.31 -3.80 -6.57
CA PHE A 9 -18.69 -4.32 -6.73
C PHE A 9 -19.75 -3.42 -6.13
N ALA A 10 -19.48 -2.83 -4.97
CA ALA A 10 -20.46 -2.00 -4.26
C ALA A 10 -20.37 -0.52 -4.64
N GLY A 11 -19.36 -0.13 -5.43
CA GLY A 11 -19.03 1.26 -5.66
C GLY A 11 -18.53 1.92 -4.39
N GLY A 12 -18.33 3.21 -4.41
CA GLY A 12 -17.86 3.96 -3.26
C GLY A 12 -17.39 5.34 -3.66
N PRO A 13 -18.33 6.23 -4.07
CA PRO A 13 -17.93 7.60 -4.34
C PRO A 13 -17.28 8.17 -3.09
N LEU A 14 -16.02 8.58 -3.23
CA LEU A 14 -15.18 9.07 -2.14
C LEU A 14 -15.10 8.05 -0.98
N ASN A 15 -15.64 8.39 0.19
CA ASN A 15 -15.49 7.62 1.43
C ASN A 15 -16.72 6.75 1.76
N SER A 16 -17.71 6.66 0.87
CA SER A 16 -18.99 6.03 1.18
C SER A 16 -18.94 4.50 1.30
N TYR A 17 -17.92 3.83 0.79
CA TYR A 17 -17.83 2.36 0.80
C TYR A 17 -17.86 1.76 2.21
N VAL A 18 -17.29 2.44 3.21
CA VAL A 18 -17.33 2.00 4.62
C VAL A 18 -18.75 2.04 5.15
N LEU A 19 -19.54 3.06 4.79
CA LEU A 19 -20.94 3.19 5.18
C LEU A 19 -21.81 2.10 4.54
N HIS A 20 -21.57 1.78 3.26
CA HIS A 20 -22.26 0.68 2.58
C HIS A 20 -21.93 -0.68 3.22
N SER A 21 -20.67 -0.90 3.54
CA SER A 21 -20.24 -2.13 4.23
C SER A 21 -20.86 -2.23 5.62
N THR A 22 -20.95 -1.11 6.34
CA THR A 22 -21.59 -1.04 7.67
C THR A 22 -23.07 -1.38 7.57
N ALA A 23 -23.80 -0.73 6.67
CA ALA A 23 -25.23 -1.00 6.49
C ALA A 23 -25.48 -2.48 6.16
N LYS A 24 -24.73 -3.04 5.21
CA LYS A 24 -24.87 -4.42 4.81
C LYS A 24 -24.50 -5.42 5.90
N LEU A 25 -23.47 -5.11 6.68
CA LEU A 25 -23.08 -5.93 7.81
C LEU A 25 -24.17 -5.92 8.90
N ILE A 26 -24.76 -4.77 9.20
CA ILE A 26 -25.85 -4.64 10.19
C ILE A 26 -27.06 -5.47 9.77
N GLU A 27 -27.46 -5.45 8.50
CA GLU A 27 -28.53 -6.33 7.98
C GLU A 27 -28.21 -7.80 8.29
N LYS A 28 -27.01 -8.23 7.94
CA LYS A 28 -26.56 -9.62 8.18
C LYS A 28 -26.53 -10.00 9.66
N LEU A 29 -26.07 -9.13 10.52
CA LEU A 29 -26.02 -9.38 11.96
C LEU A 29 -27.41 -9.39 12.63
N ARG A 30 -28.39 -8.68 12.05
CA ARG A 30 -29.79 -8.76 12.50
C ARG A 30 -30.41 -10.11 12.21
N GLU A 31 -30.07 -10.71 11.07
CA GLU A 31 -30.55 -12.05 10.68
C GLU A 31 -29.81 -13.16 11.42
N ASN A 32 -28.51 -12.99 11.61
CA ASN A 32 -27.63 -14.03 12.17
C ASN A 32 -26.87 -13.48 13.37
N SER A 33 -26.69 -14.32 14.39
CA SER A 33 -25.78 -13.99 15.49
C SER A 33 -24.32 -14.10 15.03
N GLY A 34 -23.44 -13.33 15.64
CA GLY A 34 -22.00 -13.37 15.34
C GLY A 34 -21.32 -12.02 15.51
N VAL A 35 -20.09 -11.97 15.08
CA VAL A 35 -19.26 -10.76 15.02
C VAL A 35 -18.87 -10.50 13.57
N GLY A 36 -18.97 -9.27 13.16
CA GLY A 36 -18.49 -8.81 11.86
C GLY A 36 -17.38 -7.77 12.02
N ILE A 37 -16.48 -7.73 11.04
CA ILE A 37 -15.44 -6.73 10.97
C ILE A 37 -15.63 -5.85 9.74
N ILE A 38 -15.45 -4.56 9.91
CA ILE A 38 -15.38 -3.58 8.83
C ILE A 38 -13.98 -3.01 8.81
N THR A 39 -13.42 -2.93 7.63
CA THR A 39 -12.11 -2.32 7.42
C THR A 39 -12.27 -1.04 6.61
N GLY A 40 -11.53 -0.01 6.99
CA GLY A 40 -11.45 1.25 6.25
C GLY A 40 -10.01 1.56 5.91
N VAL A 41 -9.78 1.94 4.66
CA VAL A 41 -8.47 2.37 4.16
C VAL A 41 -8.61 3.79 3.64
N SER A 42 -7.73 4.68 4.09
CA SER A 42 -7.64 6.04 3.57
C SER A 42 -6.97 6.06 2.18
N GLY A 43 -6.76 7.23 1.59
CA GLY A 43 -6.04 7.39 0.32
C GLY A 43 -4.61 6.80 0.30
N MET A 44 -4.09 6.40 1.46
CA MET A 44 -2.82 5.68 1.59
C MET A 44 -3.03 4.35 2.33
N MET A 45 -2.48 3.27 1.79
CA MET A 45 -2.57 1.92 2.36
C MET A 45 -2.09 1.81 3.82
N THR A 46 -1.22 2.72 4.25
CA THR A 46 -0.71 2.78 5.62
C THR A 46 -1.69 3.37 6.64
N LYS A 47 -2.79 3.97 6.17
CA LYS A 47 -3.83 4.56 7.04
C LYS A 47 -5.05 3.66 7.02
N GLN A 48 -5.15 2.81 8.02
CA GLN A 48 -6.22 1.82 8.14
C GLN A 48 -7.00 1.98 9.44
N SER A 49 -8.25 1.57 9.40
CA SER A 49 -9.13 1.49 10.56
C SER A 49 -9.91 0.18 10.53
N TYR A 50 -10.31 -0.28 11.69
CA TYR A 50 -11.09 -1.50 11.87
C TYR A 50 -12.21 -1.23 12.86
N ALA A 51 -13.38 -1.77 12.59
CA ALA A 51 -14.52 -1.74 13.52
C ALA A 51 -15.11 -3.13 13.67
N LEU A 52 -15.32 -3.55 14.90
CA LEU A 52 -16.03 -4.78 15.24
C LEU A 52 -17.49 -4.47 15.56
N TRP A 53 -18.38 -5.27 15.00
CA TRP A 53 -19.82 -5.13 15.16
C TRP A 53 -20.42 -6.46 15.58
N SER A 54 -21.36 -6.42 16.51
CA SER A 54 -22.14 -7.60 16.88
C SER A 54 -23.60 -7.22 17.18
N LYS A 55 -24.49 -8.21 17.08
CA LYS A 55 -25.92 -8.05 17.44
C LYS A 55 -26.08 -7.86 18.96
N ASN A 56 -25.28 -8.57 19.72
CA ASN A 56 -25.30 -8.51 21.17
C ASN A 56 -24.05 -7.77 21.67
N PRO A 57 -24.17 -6.85 22.60
CA PRO A 57 -23.01 -6.21 23.17
C PRO A 57 -22.18 -7.23 23.99
N TYR A 58 -20.87 -7.28 23.73
CA TYR A 58 -19.93 -8.11 24.50
C TYR A 58 -19.27 -7.30 25.61
N ILE A 59 -19.02 -6.05 25.33
CA ILE A 59 -18.35 -5.08 26.19
C ILE A 59 -18.91 -3.70 25.88
N ASP A 60 -18.63 -2.73 26.73
CA ASP A 60 -18.88 -1.34 26.42
C ASP A 60 -18.10 -0.88 25.20
N PHE A 61 -18.61 0.15 24.53
CA PHE A 61 -17.92 0.72 23.37
C PHE A 61 -16.51 1.15 23.77
N THR A 62 -15.53 0.68 23.03
CA THR A 62 -14.12 1.05 23.22
C THR A 62 -13.51 1.55 21.93
N TYR A 63 -12.56 2.43 22.04
CA TYR A 63 -11.76 2.96 20.94
C TYR A 63 -10.29 2.99 21.33
N GLU A 64 -9.41 2.61 20.43
CA GLU A 64 -7.98 2.68 20.62
C GLU A 64 -7.29 3.19 19.33
N ASP A 65 -6.39 4.16 19.47
CA ASP A 65 -5.43 4.49 18.42
C ASP A 65 -4.19 3.59 18.54
N CYS A 66 -4.13 2.59 17.67
CA CYS A 66 -3.03 1.62 17.64
C CYS A 66 -1.79 2.12 16.89
N SER A 67 -1.76 3.35 16.40
CA SER A 67 -0.67 3.88 15.56
C SER A 67 0.71 3.78 16.22
N LYS A 68 0.78 3.99 17.51
CA LYS A 68 2.04 3.87 18.26
C LYS A 68 2.51 2.42 18.33
N LYS A 69 1.62 1.49 18.69
CA LYS A 69 1.92 0.05 18.77
C LYS A 69 2.35 -0.51 17.41
N ALA A 70 1.67 -0.09 16.34
CA ALA A 70 2.03 -0.50 14.98
C ALA A 70 3.46 -0.05 14.62
N ARG A 71 3.85 1.18 14.94
CA ARG A 71 5.21 1.68 14.69
C ARG A 71 6.30 0.99 15.53
N GLU A 72 5.97 0.46 16.70
CA GLU A 72 6.90 -0.30 17.53
C GLU A 72 7.16 -1.69 16.96
N VAL A 73 6.19 -2.26 16.25
CA VAL A 73 6.30 -3.59 15.60
C VAL A 73 6.91 -3.50 14.21
N GLU A 74 6.50 -2.48 13.43
CA GLU A 74 6.98 -2.25 12.07
C GLU A 74 7.92 -1.05 12.04
N LEU A 75 9.23 -1.32 12.13
CA LEU A 75 10.23 -0.26 12.00
C LEU A 75 10.21 0.29 10.56
N PRO A 76 10.06 1.60 10.39
CA PRO A 76 10.12 2.20 9.07
C PRO A 76 11.51 2.01 8.44
N VAL A 77 11.54 1.64 7.17
CA VAL A 77 12.79 1.54 6.42
C VAL A 77 13.39 2.94 6.30
N LYS A 78 14.66 3.08 6.68
CA LYS A 78 15.38 4.35 6.57
C LYS A 78 15.69 4.64 5.11
N LEU A 79 15.57 5.89 4.72
CA LEU A 79 15.98 6.33 3.39
C LEU A 79 17.50 6.49 3.32
N SER A 80 18.06 6.12 2.17
CA SER A 80 19.50 6.29 1.88
C SER A 80 19.75 7.69 1.33
N ASP A 81 20.79 8.33 1.86
CA ASP A 81 21.33 9.62 1.41
C ASP A 81 22.59 9.48 0.53
N GLN A 82 22.99 8.24 0.21
CA GLN A 82 24.13 7.96 -0.67
C GLN A 82 23.91 8.59 -2.05
N LYS A 83 24.91 9.29 -2.53
CA LYS A 83 24.90 9.89 -3.88
C LYS A 83 25.13 8.86 -4.97
N SER A 84 25.93 7.83 -4.69
CA SER A 84 26.21 6.74 -5.62
C SER A 84 26.37 5.43 -4.86
N GLY A 85 26.07 4.32 -5.50
CA GLY A 85 26.17 3.01 -4.89
C GLY A 85 25.51 1.93 -5.72
N SER A 86 25.21 0.82 -5.07
CA SER A 86 24.49 -0.30 -5.65
C SER A 86 23.40 -0.82 -4.71
N GLY A 87 22.48 -1.58 -5.26
CA GLY A 87 21.41 -2.19 -4.50
C GLY A 87 20.51 -3.08 -5.34
N ILE A 88 19.49 -3.62 -4.70
CA ILE A 88 18.54 -4.53 -5.32
C ILE A 88 17.18 -3.85 -5.50
N ILE A 89 16.63 -3.92 -6.68
CA ILE A 89 15.27 -3.42 -6.97
C ILE A 89 14.26 -4.28 -6.22
N ILE A 90 13.42 -3.65 -5.41
CA ILE A 90 12.35 -4.31 -4.65
C ILE A 90 10.96 -3.98 -5.18
N GLY A 91 10.85 -3.04 -6.06
CA GLY A 91 9.63 -2.66 -6.75
C GLY A 91 9.91 -1.52 -7.71
N TYR A 92 9.15 -1.48 -8.80
CA TYR A 92 9.27 -0.41 -9.78
C TYR A 92 7.93 -0.13 -10.47
N THR A 93 7.87 1.00 -11.13
CA THR A 93 6.79 1.35 -12.04
C THR A 93 7.32 2.19 -13.18
N ILE A 94 6.58 2.20 -14.29
CA ILE A 94 6.86 3.08 -15.42
C ILE A 94 5.75 4.13 -15.44
N HIS A 95 6.14 5.36 -15.22
CA HIS A 95 5.26 6.51 -15.32
C HIS A 95 5.20 6.96 -16.78
N ILE A 96 4.03 6.83 -17.39
CA ILE A 96 3.78 7.26 -18.76
C ILE A 96 2.85 8.46 -18.67
N ARG A 97 3.34 9.63 -19.02
CA ARG A 97 2.54 10.85 -19.05
C ARG A 97 3.03 11.75 -20.16
N ASP A 98 2.13 12.06 -21.07
CA ASP A 98 2.42 12.88 -22.27
C ASP A 98 3.62 12.29 -23.04
N ASP A 99 4.64 13.08 -23.33
CA ASP A 99 5.83 12.65 -24.04
C ASP A 99 6.99 12.20 -23.13
N VAL A 100 6.76 12.13 -21.81
CA VAL A 100 7.81 11.79 -20.82
C VAL A 100 7.53 10.44 -20.18
N ASN A 101 8.28 9.44 -20.62
CA ASN A 101 8.30 8.15 -19.94
C ASN A 101 9.45 8.13 -18.91
N LYS A 102 9.16 7.65 -17.71
CA LYS A 102 10.12 7.58 -16.63
C LYS A 102 9.97 6.29 -15.84
N ALA A 103 11.02 5.51 -15.75
CA ALA A 103 11.10 4.40 -14.81
C ALA A 103 11.40 4.94 -13.41
N ILE A 104 10.69 4.44 -12.41
CA ILE A 104 10.82 4.80 -11.00
C ILE A 104 11.00 3.49 -10.24
N MET A 105 12.09 3.35 -9.49
CA MET A 105 12.48 2.13 -8.81
C MET A 105 12.70 2.39 -7.32
N PHE A 106 12.18 1.52 -6.47
CA PHE A 106 12.61 1.41 -5.09
C PHE A 106 13.74 0.40 -5.00
N VAL A 107 14.87 0.83 -4.45
CA VAL A 107 16.10 0.04 -4.36
C VAL A 107 16.51 -0.08 -2.90
N ASP A 108 16.67 -1.30 -2.42
CA ASP A 108 17.32 -1.56 -1.14
C ASP A 108 18.83 -1.57 -1.36
N THR A 109 19.49 -0.56 -0.83
CA THR A 109 20.92 -0.31 -0.95
C THR A 109 21.74 -1.25 -0.04
N ASP A 110 23.02 -1.40 -0.32
CA ASP A 110 23.89 -2.33 0.42
C ASP A 110 24.04 -1.96 1.91
N ASP A 111 23.77 -0.71 2.29
CA ASP A 111 23.69 -0.26 3.68
C ASP A 111 22.33 -0.52 4.38
N LYS A 112 21.49 -1.36 3.76
CA LYS A 112 20.15 -1.73 4.26
C LYS A 112 19.20 -0.54 4.44
N ARG A 113 19.31 0.45 3.59
CA ARG A 113 18.41 1.59 3.47
C ARG A 113 17.67 1.53 2.13
N ARG A 114 16.70 2.37 1.95
CA ARG A 114 15.92 2.44 0.71
C ARG A 114 16.15 3.72 -0.03
N LYS A 115 16.29 3.62 -1.33
CA LYS A 115 16.47 4.76 -2.21
C LYS A 115 15.48 4.73 -3.36
N LEU A 116 15.04 5.90 -3.80
CA LEU A 116 14.28 6.07 -5.02
C LEU A 116 15.27 6.38 -6.15
N ILE A 117 15.28 5.52 -7.15
CA ILE A 117 16.12 5.68 -8.35
C ILE A 117 15.22 5.85 -9.55
N THR A 118 15.63 6.66 -10.49
CA THR A 118 14.86 6.92 -11.71
C THR A 118 15.70 6.71 -12.95
N SER A 119 15.04 6.45 -14.08
CA SER A 119 15.66 6.45 -15.40
C SER A 119 14.69 7.01 -16.44
N SER A 120 15.20 7.82 -17.37
CA SER A 120 14.48 8.27 -18.56
C SER A 120 15.03 7.62 -19.84
N ASP A 121 15.92 6.64 -19.70
CA ASP A 121 16.47 5.88 -20.81
C ASP A 121 15.39 5.01 -21.45
N ARG A 122 15.21 5.14 -22.75
CA ARG A 122 14.15 4.44 -23.50
C ARG A 122 14.38 2.94 -23.57
N ASP A 123 15.62 2.50 -23.68
CA ASP A 123 15.96 1.08 -23.79
C ASP A 123 15.70 0.37 -22.47
N ILE A 124 16.09 1.00 -21.37
CA ILE A 124 15.79 0.53 -20.01
C ILE A 124 14.28 0.46 -19.78
N ILE A 125 13.53 1.50 -20.14
CA ILE A 125 12.07 1.53 -20.00
C ILE A 125 11.42 0.40 -20.81
N ASN A 126 11.86 0.20 -22.06
CA ASN A 126 11.34 -0.87 -22.91
C ASN A 126 11.68 -2.26 -22.34
N GLU A 127 12.89 -2.45 -21.80
CA GLU A 127 13.25 -3.71 -21.16
C GLU A 127 12.37 -3.98 -19.92
N MET A 128 12.16 -2.95 -19.07
CA MET A 128 11.32 -3.06 -17.88
C MET A 128 9.84 -3.35 -18.19
N GLN A 129 9.34 -2.96 -19.36
CA GLN A 129 7.99 -3.29 -19.81
C GLN A 129 7.85 -4.76 -20.20
N ASN A 130 8.92 -5.40 -20.64
CA ASN A 130 8.92 -6.75 -21.19
C ASN A 130 9.54 -7.81 -20.28
N THR A 131 10.28 -7.38 -19.24
CA THR A 131 10.99 -8.29 -18.32
C THR A 131 10.81 -7.84 -16.88
N GLU A 132 10.82 -8.79 -15.95
CA GLU A 132 10.76 -8.51 -14.51
C GLU A 132 12.12 -7.99 -14.01
N TRP A 133 12.05 -6.86 -13.28
CA TRP A 133 13.23 -6.21 -12.73
C TRP A 133 13.33 -6.30 -11.20
N VAL A 134 12.30 -6.74 -10.50
CA VAL A 134 12.40 -7.00 -9.06
C VAL A 134 13.43 -8.09 -8.81
N GLY A 135 14.33 -7.83 -7.88
CA GLY A 135 15.45 -8.72 -7.56
C GLY A 135 16.73 -8.47 -8.36
N LYS A 136 16.69 -7.67 -9.43
CA LYS A 136 17.91 -7.29 -10.16
C LYS A 136 18.77 -6.33 -9.32
N ARG A 137 20.10 -6.55 -9.37
CA ARG A 137 21.08 -5.63 -8.82
C ARG A 137 21.39 -4.53 -9.83
N ILE A 138 21.42 -3.30 -9.37
CA ILE A 138 21.74 -2.13 -10.18
C ILE A 138 22.78 -1.25 -9.49
N ASN A 139 23.42 -0.40 -10.29
CA ASN A 139 24.21 0.72 -9.81
C ASN A 139 23.45 2.02 -10.02
N PHE A 140 23.74 3.01 -9.20
CA PHE A 140 23.13 4.34 -9.31
C PHE A 140 24.12 5.44 -9.01
N SER A 141 23.88 6.60 -9.62
CA SER A 141 24.58 7.84 -9.33
C SER A 141 23.60 9.01 -9.35
N GLU A 142 23.61 9.85 -8.32
CA GLU A 142 22.72 11.01 -8.16
C GLU A 142 21.24 10.74 -8.45
N ASP A 143 20.71 9.64 -7.86
CA ASP A 143 19.33 9.18 -8.02
C ASP A 143 18.96 8.70 -9.44
N GLN A 144 19.95 8.47 -10.30
CA GLN A 144 19.79 7.92 -11.64
C GLN A 144 20.40 6.52 -11.74
N LEU A 145 19.77 5.65 -12.52
CA LEU A 145 20.36 4.38 -12.92
C LEU A 145 21.57 4.61 -13.83
N VAL A 146 22.68 3.89 -13.59
CA VAL A 146 23.91 3.94 -14.38
C VAL A 146 24.39 2.53 -14.69
#